data_ce7f407f81129cff3e119dc9e26593fa
#
_entry.id   ce7f407f81129cff3e119dc9e26593fa
#
_cell.length_a   1.000
_cell.length_b   1.000
_cell.length_c   1.000
_cell.angle_alpha   90.00
_cell.angle_beta   90.00
_cell.angle_gamma   90.00
#
_symmetry.space_group_name_H-M   'P 1'
#
loop_
_entity.id
_entity.type
_entity.pdbx_description
1 polymer ?
#
loop_
_entity_poly.entity_id
_entity_poly.type
_entity_poly.pdbx_seq_one_letter_code
_entity_poly.pdbx_strand_id
1 'polypeptide(L)'
;MINISKYHYCVDVDIKGFFDNVNHGKLLKQIWTLGIRDKRLICIISKMLKAEIDGEGVPEKGTPQGGLLSPLLSLIVLNELDWWVSSQWETFQPKHRNKNGWFQYAKKHTRLKSGFIVRYADDFKIMCSTYEEAQRFYHSTVDFLNKRLKLEISPEKSKVVNLKKNSSDFLGIQN
;
A
#
# COMPACT_ATOMS: atom_id res chain seq x y z
N MET A 1 -2.32 -21.54 -4.57
CA MET A 1 -3.09 -21.23 -3.34
C MET A 1 -2.13 -20.90 -2.21
N ILE A 2 -2.22 -19.73 -1.62
CA ILE A 2 -1.43 -19.37 -0.42
C ILE A 2 -2.05 -20.13 0.74
N ASN A 3 -1.26 -20.94 1.45
CA ASN A 3 -1.74 -21.64 2.63
C ASN A 3 -1.84 -20.66 3.80
N ILE A 4 -3.03 -20.12 4.02
CA ILE A 4 -3.33 -19.09 5.04
C ILE A 4 -3.07 -19.60 6.47
N SER A 5 -3.10 -20.92 6.68
CA SER A 5 -2.89 -21.52 8.02
C SER A 5 -1.53 -21.23 8.67
N LYS A 6 -0.57 -20.71 7.90
CA LYS A 6 0.78 -20.33 8.40
C LYS A 6 0.88 -18.87 8.85
N TYR A 7 -0.12 -18.04 8.53
CA TYR A 7 -0.11 -16.62 8.82
C TYR A 7 -1.00 -16.34 10.02
N HIS A 8 -0.39 -15.97 11.12
CA HIS A 8 -1.08 -15.79 12.41
C HIS A 8 -1.19 -14.34 12.84
N TYR A 9 -0.52 -13.45 12.11
CA TYR A 9 -0.51 -12.04 12.39
C TYR A 9 -0.91 -11.24 11.16
N CYS A 10 -1.71 -10.23 11.39
CA CYS A 10 -2.17 -9.30 10.38
C CYS A 10 -1.72 -7.89 10.74
N VAL A 11 -1.05 -7.22 9.82
CA VAL A 11 -0.79 -5.78 9.88
C VAL A 11 -1.97 -5.10 9.23
N ASP A 12 -2.73 -4.38 10.01
CA ASP A 12 -3.91 -3.62 9.62
C ASP A 12 -3.55 -2.14 9.67
N VAL A 13 -3.59 -1.45 8.53
CA VAL A 13 -3.21 -0.03 8.44
C VAL A 13 -4.29 0.73 7.71
N ASP A 14 -4.84 1.72 8.38
CA ASP A 14 -5.81 2.65 7.85
C ASP A 14 -5.12 3.95 7.41
N ILE A 15 -5.34 4.34 6.15
CA ILE A 15 -4.79 5.60 5.61
C ILE A 15 -5.76 6.72 5.90
N LYS A 16 -5.27 7.77 6.58
CA LYS A 16 -6.08 8.92 6.96
C LYS A 16 -6.56 9.70 5.74
N GLY A 17 -7.88 9.72 5.51
CA GLY A 17 -8.50 10.51 4.44
C GLY A 17 -7.80 10.28 3.09
N PHE A 18 -7.68 9.02 2.67
CA PHE A 18 -6.84 8.63 1.54
C PHE A 18 -7.11 9.47 0.28
N PHE A 19 -8.39 9.56 -0.14
CA PHE A 19 -8.76 10.29 -1.35
C PHE A 19 -8.43 11.78 -1.28
N ASP A 20 -8.54 12.39 -0.10
CA ASP A 20 -8.31 13.81 0.12
C ASP A 20 -6.82 14.16 0.25
N ASN A 21 -5.96 13.16 0.45
CA ASN A 21 -4.54 13.35 0.71
C ASN A 21 -3.62 12.90 -0.44
N VAL A 22 -4.16 12.47 -1.57
CA VAL A 22 -3.37 12.07 -2.74
C VAL A 22 -2.54 13.25 -3.26
N ASN A 23 -1.22 13.11 -3.27
CA ASN A 23 -0.33 14.15 -3.80
C ASN A 23 -0.35 14.16 -5.34
N HIS A 24 -0.81 15.26 -5.95
CA HIS A 24 -0.96 15.40 -7.40
C HIS A 24 0.34 15.18 -8.16
N GLY A 25 1.44 15.80 -7.69
CA GLY A 25 2.73 15.66 -8.36
C GLY A 25 3.29 14.25 -8.32
N LYS A 26 3.08 13.53 -7.20
CA LYS A 26 3.46 12.12 -7.05
C LYS A 26 2.61 11.24 -7.98
N LEU A 27 1.30 11.41 -7.98
CA LEU A 27 0.38 10.66 -8.84
C LEU A 27 0.73 10.80 -10.33
N LEU A 28 0.94 12.03 -10.81
CA LEU A 28 1.31 12.27 -12.21
C LEU A 28 2.65 11.60 -12.59
N LYS A 29 3.64 11.60 -11.67
CA LYS A 29 4.89 10.86 -11.87
C LYS A 29 4.68 9.35 -11.92
N GLN A 30 3.79 8.80 -11.08
CA GLN A 30 3.46 7.38 -11.09
C GLN A 30 2.78 6.99 -12.41
N ILE A 31 1.81 7.76 -12.90
CA ILE A 31 1.16 7.54 -14.20
C ILE A 31 2.21 7.50 -15.32
N TRP A 32 3.14 8.44 -15.31
CA TRP A 32 4.24 8.46 -16.29
C TRP A 32 5.13 7.23 -16.20
N THR A 33 5.45 6.78 -15.00
CA THR A 33 6.30 5.60 -14.74
C THR A 33 5.62 4.31 -15.17
N LEU A 34 4.29 4.22 -15.08
CA LEU A 34 3.48 3.11 -15.58
C LEU A 34 3.43 3.01 -17.12
N GLY A 35 4.03 3.97 -17.83
CA GLY A 35 4.15 3.96 -19.29
C GLY A 35 3.15 4.87 -19.99
N ILE A 36 2.28 5.57 -19.30
CA ILE A 36 1.36 6.56 -19.88
C ILE A 36 2.14 7.87 -20.05
N ARG A 37 2.74 8.04 -21.24
CA ARG A 37 3.64 9.17 -21.54
C ARG A 37 3.05 10.23 -22.50
N ASP A 38 1.76 10.17 -22.73
CA ASP A 38 1.05 11.20 -23.48
C ASP A 38 0.92 12.48 -22.64
N LYS A 39 1.66 13.51 -23.04
CA LYS A 39 1.66 14.80 -22.33
C LYS A 39 0.29 15.48 -22.32
N ARG A 40 -0.53 15.28 -23.37
CA ARG A 40 -1.87 15.86 -23.44
C ARG A 40 -2.78 15.22 -22.40
N LEU A 41 -2.75 13.87 -22.30
CA LEU A 41 -3.51 13.13 -21.29
C LEU A 41 -3.06 13.52 -19.88
N ILE A 42 -1.76 13.57 -19.61
CA ILE A 42 -1.22 14.01 -18.31
C ILE A 42 -1.70 15.43 -17.96
N CYS A 43 -1.72 16.33 -18.95
CA CYS A 43 -2.23 17.69 -18.75
C CYS A 43 -3.74 17.70 -18.40
N ILE A 44 -4.54 16.88 -19.08
CA ILE A 44 -5.97 16.75 -18.79
C ILE A 44 -6.18 16.24 -17.36
N ILE A 45 -5.50 15.16 -16.97
CA ILE A 45 -5.57 14.62 -15.60
C ILE A 45 -5.16 15.69 -14.58
N SER A 46 -4.08 16.43 -14.86
CA SER A 46 -3.63 17.51 -13.97
C SER A 46 -4.67 18.61 -13.81
N LYS A 47 -5.35 18.99 -14.90
CA LYS A 47 -6.45 19.97 -14.83
C LYS A 47 -7.65 19.46 -14.04
N MET A 48 -8.01 18.19 -14.22
CA MET A 48 -9.08 17.56 -13.45
C MET A 48 -8.78 17.54 -11.94
N LEU A 49 -7.55 17.19 -11.57
CA LEU A 49 -7.11 17.19 -10.16
C LEU A 49 -7.10 18.58 -9.53
N LYS A 50 -6.94 19.62 -10.34
CA LYS A 50 -6.91 21.05 -9.93
C LYS A 50 -8.21 21.78 -10.25
N ALA A 51 -9.26 21.07 -10.62
CA ALA A 51 -10.54 21.70 -10.85
C ALA A 51 -11.03 22.35 -9.54
N GLU A 52 -11.51 23.58 -9.66
CA GLU A 52 -12.01 24.33 -8.52
C GLU A 52 -13.23 23.62 -7.93
N ILE A 53 -13.23 23.52 -6.60
CA ILE A 53 -14.33 22.95 -5.82
C ILE A 53 -15.13 24.13 -5.27
N ASP A 54 -16.44 24.11 -5.50
CA ASP A 54 -17.33 25.18 -5.05
C ASP A 54 -17.22 25.37 -3.52
N GLY A 55 -16.90 26.58 -3.12
CA GLY A 55 -16.69 26.92 -1.70
C GLY A 55 -15.32 26.58 -1.11
N GLU A 56 -14.47 25.76 -1.78
CA GLU A 56 -13.16 25.33 -1.27
C GLU A 56 -11.99 25.86 -2.11
N GLY A 57 -12.22 26.26 -3.36
CA GLY A 57 -11.20 26.74 -4.28
C GLY A 57 -10.44 25.61 -4.99
N VAL A 58 -9.20 25.88 -5.40
CA VAL A 58 -8.36 24.92 -6.15
C VAL A 58 -7.64 24.00 -5.17
N PRO A 59 -7.87 22.67 -5.21
CA PRO A 59 -7.24 21.74 -4.28
C PRO A 59 -5.75 21.54 -4.61
N GLU A 60 -4.90 21.57 -3.58
CA GLU A 60 -3.46 21.27 -3.71
C GLU A 60 -3.17 19.77 -3.73
N LYS A 61 -4.06 18.95 -3.19
CA LYS A 61 -3.98 17.48 -3.08
C LYS A 61 -5.38 16.88 -3.12
N GLY A 62 -5.43 15.57 -3.21
CA GLY A 62 -6.70 14.82 -3.24
C GLY A 62 -7.16 14.47 -4.66
N THR A 63 -8.15 13.61 -4.72
CA THR A 63 -8.86 13.25 -5.96
C THR A 63 -10.34 13.65 -5.80
N PRO A 64 -10.97 14.21 -6.84
CA PRO A 64 -12.37 14.65 -6.74
C PRO A 64 -13.27 13.51 -6.27
N GLN A 65 -13.97 13.68 -5.16
CA GLN A 65 -14.93 12.69 -4.68
C GLN A 65 -16.10 12.57 -5.65
N GLY A 66 -16.52 11.34 -5.98
CA GLY A 66 -17.55 11.08 -6.97
C GLY A 66 -17.10 11.14 -8.44
N GLY A 67 -15.85 11.50 -8.71
CA GLY A 67 -15.30 11.48 -10.07
C GLY A 67 -15.10 10.06 -10.58
N LEU A 68 -15.46 9.79 -11.83
CA LEU A 68 -15.33 8.46 -12.47
C LEU A 68 -13.88 7.93 -12.46
N LEU A 69 -12.88 8.82 -12.54
CA LEU A 69 -11.47 8.45 -12.56
C LEU A 69 -10.85 8.34 -11.15
N SER A 70 -11.48 8.87 -10.12
CA SER A 70 -10.89 8.91 -8.77
C SER A 70 -10.52 7.54 -8.22
N PRO A 71 -11.35 6.48 -8.36
CA PRO A 71 -10.98 5.14 -7.92
C PRO A 71 -9.74 4.61 -8.67
N LEU A 72 -9.67 4.83 -9.99
CA LEU A 72 -8.52 4.40 -10.80
C LEU A 72 -7.23 5.14 -10.40
N LEU A 73 -7.31 6.46 -10.23
CA LEU A 73 -6.15 7.27 -9.82
C LEU A 73 -5.65 6.86 -8.44
N SER A 74 -6.55 6.56 -7.53
CA SER A 74 -6.23 6.08 -6.18
C SER A 74 -5.58 4.70 -6.21
N LEU A 75 -6.03 3.79 -7.06
CA LEU A 75 -5.39 2.49 -7.28
C LEU A 75 -3.95 2.64 -7.80
N ILE A 76 -3.70 3.62 -8.67
CA ILE A 76 -2.36 3.91 -9.19
C ILE A 76 -1.42 4.35 -8.06
N VAL A 77 -1.90 5.16 -7.12
CA VAL A 77 -1.08 5.60 -5.98
C VAL A 77 -0.62 4.43 -5.14
N LEU A 78 -1.51 3.51 -4.79
CA LEU A 78 -1.20 2.38 -3.92
C LEU A 78 -0.54 1.20 -4.66
N ASN A 79 -0.56 1.17 -5.99
CA ASN A 79 0.17 0.16 -6.76
C ASN A 79 1.67 0.14 -6.42
N GLU A 80 2.25 1.27 -6.07
CA GLU A 80 3.66 1.35 -5.62
C GLU A 80 3.87 0.64 -4.27
N LEU A 81 2.86 0.68 -3.38
CA LEU A 81 2.86 -0.08 -2.13
C LEU A 81 2.79 -1.59 -2.39
N ASP A 82 1.92 -2.02 -3.29
CA ASP A 82 1.78 -3.44 -3.66
C ASP A 82 3.11 -4.00 -4.17
N TRP A 83 3.74 -3.31 -5.11
CA TRP A 83 5.06 -3.68 -5.64
C TRP A 83 6.14 -3.68 -4.56
N TRP A 84 6.12 -2.70 -3.66
CA TRP A 84 7.10 -2.64 -2.60
C TRP A 84 6.95 -3.81 -1.62
N VAL A 85 5.74 -4.12 -1.16
CA VAL A 85 5.50 -5.27 -0.27
C VAL A 85 5.86 -6.59 -0.96
N SER A 86 5.39 -6.79 -2.18
CA SER A 86 5.67 -7.99 -2.97
C SER A 86 7.19 -8.19 -3.21
N SER A 87 7.93 -7.10 -3.44
CA SER A 87 9.38 -7.16 -3.65
C SER A 87 10.18 -7.58 -2.41
N GLN A 88 9.60 -7.45 -1.21
CA GLN A 88 10.26 -7.87 0.02
C GLN A 88 10.37 -9.40 0.13
N TRP A 89 9.45 -10.15 -0.46
CA TRP A 89 9.39 -11.59 -0.32
C TRP A 89 8.90 -12.32 -1.58
N GLU A 90 7.74 -11.97 -2.08
CA GLU A 90 7.01 -12.74 -3.09
C GLU A 90 7.74 -12.77 -4.45
N THR A 91 8.19 -11.61 -4.91
CA THR A 91 8.92 -11.45 -6.18
C THR A 91 10.42 -11.42 -6.01
N PHE A 92 10.92 -11.53 -4.76
CA PHE A 92 12.35 -11.54 -4.48
C PHE A 92 13.02 -12.77 -5.10
N GLN A 93 13.95 -12.55 -6.03
CA GLN A 93 14.74 -13.61 -6.65
C GLN A 93 16.16 -13.62 -6.08
N PRO A 94 16.54 -14.67 -5.31
CA PRO A 94 17.90 -14.79 -4.82
C PRO A 94 18.86 -15.08 -5.99
N LYS A 95 20.04 -14.45 -5.95
CA LYS A 95 21.08 -14.64 -6.97
C LYS A 95 21.68 -16.05 -6.99
N HIS A 96 21.42 -16.88 -5.98
CA HIS A 96 21.99 -18.21 -5.82
C HIS A 96 20.94 -19.32 -6.04
N ARG A 97 21.40 -20.44 -6.62
CA ARG A 97 20.60 -21.57 -7.09
C ARG A 97 19.89 -22.35 -5.95
N ASN A 98 20.37 -22.24 -4.71
CA ASN A 98 19.82 -22.98 -3.56
C ASN A 98 18.75 -22.15 -2.85
N LYS A 99 17.52 -22.14 -3.40
CA LYS A 99 16.43 -21.24 -2.99
C LYS A 99 16.08 -21.35 -1.49
N ASN A 100 15.96 -22.56 -0.95
CA ASN A 100 15.46 -22.74 0.44
C ASN A 100 16.45 -22.29 1.52
N GLY A 101 17.70 -22.64 1.38
CA GLY A 101 18.75 -22.21 2.34
C GLY A 101 19.01 -20.70 2.27
N TRP A 102 18.95 -20.12 1.06
CA TRP A 102 19.12 -18.68 0.88
C TRP A 102 17.99 -17.87 1.48
N PHE A 103 16.74 -18.30 1.37
CA PHE A 103 15.61 -17.60 1.98
C PHE A 103 15.73 -17.57 3.51
N GLN A 104 16.12 -18.67 4.13
CA GLN A 104 16.35 -18.72 5.58
C GLN A 104 17.51 -17.81 6.01
N TYR A 105 18.61 -17.85 5.27
CA TYR A 105 19.74 -16.97 5.49
C TYR A 105 19.35 -15.50 5.31
N ALA A 106 18.64 -15.15 4.23
CA ALA A 106 18.20 -13.80 3.94
C ALA A 106 17.25 -13.25 5.02
N LYS A 107 16.30 -14.07 5.52
CA LYS A 107 15.45 -13.69 6.65
C LYS A 107 16.25 -13.33 7.90
N LYS A 108 17.32 -14.09 8.18
CA LYS A 108 18.11 -13.95 9.39
C LYS A 108 19.12 -12.81 9.32
N HIS A 109 19.71 -12.56 8.13
CA HIS A 109 20.84 -11.67 7.94
C HIS A 109 20.58 -10.43 7.10
N THR A 110 19.35 -10.26 6.59
CA THR A 110 18.98 -9.08 5.80
C THR A 110 17.75 -8.39 6.38
N ARG A 111 17.36 -7.26 5.76
CA ARG A 111 16.14 -6.54 6.11
C ARG A 111 14.88 -7.06 5.37
N LEU A 112 14.98 -8.18 4.67
CA LEU A 112 13.85 -8.81 3.99
C LEU A 112 12.76 -9.19 4.98
N LYS A 113 11.51 -8.95 4.57
CA LYS A 113 10.32 -9.24 5.36
C LYS A 113 9.48 -10.28 4.65
N SER A 114 9.04 -11.30 5.36
CA SER A 114 8.16 -12.32 4.83
C SER A 114 6.72 -11.98 5.16
N GLY A 115 5.94 -11.66 4.14
CA GLY A 115 4.52 -11.34 4.30
C GLY A 115 3.87 -11.15 2.93
N PHE A 116 2.54 -11.19 2.91
CA PHE A 116 1.72 -11.03 1.71
C PHE A 116 0.70 -9.92 1.93
N ILE A 117 0.55 -9.06 0.94
CA ILE A 117 -0.46 -8.02 0.96
C ILE A 117 -1.76 -8.52 0.33
N VAL A 118 -2.87 -8.21 0.99
CA VAL A 118 -4.22 -8.32 0.44
C VAL A 118 -4.81 -6.92 0.50
N ARG A 119 -5.24 -6.39 -0.64
CA ARG A 119 -5.74 -5.02 -0.73
C ARG A 119 -7.01 -4.94 -1.57
N TYR A 120 -7.95 -4.16 -1.08
CA TYR A 120 -9.12 -3.70 -1.82
C TYR A 120 -9.25 -2.18 -1.66
N ALA A 121 -9.05 -1.45 -2.75
CA ALA A 121 -8.97 0.02 -2.75
C ALA A 121 -7.88 0.53 -1.77
N ASP A 122 -8.25 1.26 -0.75
CA ASP A 122 -7.41 1.80 0.31
C ASP A 122 -7.32 0.90 1.56
N ASP A 123 -8.26 -0.04 1.69
CA ASP A 123 -8.21 -1.05 2.76
C ASP A 123 -7.23 -2.16 2.38
N PHE A 124 -6.18 -2.34 3.19
CA PHE A 124 -5.19 -3.38 2.95
C PHE A 124 -4.68 -4.00 4.24
N LYS A 125 -4.30 -5.26 4.10
CA LYS A 125 -3.73 -6.05 5.19
C LYS A 125 -2.47 -6.77 4.74
N ILE A 126 -1.47 -6.85 5.63
CA ILE A 126 -0.26 -7.62 5.36
C ILE A 126 -0.24 -8.82 6.32
N MET A 127 -0.29 -10.00 5.73
CA MET A 127 -0.32 -11.27 6.46
C MET A 127 1.09 -11.73 6.77
N CYS A 128 1.40 -11.99 8.05
CA CYS A 128 2.72 -12.37 8.54
C CYS A 128 2.66 -13.64 9.39
N SER A 129 3.77 -14.40 9.42
CA SER A 129 3.85 -15.64 10.18
C SER A 129 4.16 -15.39 11.65
N THR A 130 4.98 -14.39 11.98
CA THR A 130 5.41 -14.06 13.34
C THR A 130 5.07 -12.62 13.73
N TYR A 131 5.03 -12.36 15.03
CA TYR A 131 4.77 -11.02 15.57
C TYR A 131 5.89 -10.04 15.18
N GLU A 132 7.13 -10.49 15.24
CA GLU A 132 8.30 -9.67 14.90
C GLU A 132 8.29 -9.26 13.42
N GLU A 133 7.90 -10.17 12.52
CA GLU A 133 7.71 -9.85 11.10
C GLU A 133 6.60 -8.81 10.91
N ALA A 134 5.47 -9.00 11.59
CA ALA A 134 4.35 -8.06 11.53
C ALA A 134 4.74 -6.66 12.04
N GLN A 135 5.45 -6.57 13.15
CA GLN A 135 5.95 -5.29 13.67
C GLN A 135 6.92 -4.60 12.69
N ARG A 136 7.82 -5.36 12.09
CA ARG A 136 8.74 -4.82 11.06
C ARG A 136 7.98 -4.32 9.84
N PHE A 137 6.95 -5.03 9.37
CA PHE A 137 6.09 -4.57 8.30
C PHE A 137 5.32 -3.32 8.68
N TYR A 138 4.72 -3.29 9.87
CA TYR A 138 3.97 -2.13 10.35
C TYR A 138 4.83 -0.87 10.27
N HIS A 139 5.97 -0.84 10.94
CA HIS A 139 6.85 0.34 10.94
C HIS A 139 7.37 0.70 9.56
N SER A 140 7.74 -0.29 8.75
CA SER A 140 8.25 -0.04 7.40
C SER A 140 7.15 0.44 6.44
N THR A 141 5.92 -0.02 6.62
CA THR A 141 4.76 0.43 5.82
C THR A 141 4.39 1.86 6.17
N VAL A 142 4.36 2.20 7.46
CA VAL A 142 4.15 3.59 7.91
C VAL A 142 5.22 4.51 7.32
N ASP A 143 6.48 4.12 7.41
CA ASP A 143 7.60 4.88 6.83
C ASP A 143 7.46 5.02 5.30
N PHE A 144 7.05 3.97 4.61
CA PHE A 144 6.86 3.99 3.16
C PHE A 144 5.70 4.92 2.76
N LEU A 145 4.56 4.81 3.43
CA LEU A 145 3.41 5.68 3.19
C LEU A 145 3.79 7.16 3.40
N ASN A 146 4.41 7.49 4.52
CA ASN A 146 4.79 8.86 4.84
C ASN A 146 5.88 9.42 3.91
N LYS A 147 6.99 8.71 3.77
CA LYS A 147 8.18 9.22 3.06
C LYS A 147 8.02 9.11 1.55
N ARG A 148 7.45 8.00 1.08
CA ARG A 148 7.38 7.70 -0.35
C ARG A 148 6.09 8.16 -1.01
N LEU A 149 4.94 7.88 -0.38
CA LEU A 149 3.63 8.22 -0.93
C LEU A 149 3.07 9.55 -0.43
N LYS A 150 3.65 10.13 0.63
CA LYS A 150 3.18 11.37 1.28
C LYS A 150 1.77 11.22 1.85
N LEU A 151 1.47 10.02 2.37
CA LEU A 151 0.21 9.66 3.00
C LEU A 151 0.43 9.42 4.50
N GLU A 152 -0.47 9.91 5.31
CA GLU A 152 -0.48 9.67 6.75
C GLU A 152 -1.40 8.51 7.10
N ILE A 153 -1.09 7.80 8.19
CA ILE A 153 -1.97 6.75 8.73
C ILE A 153 -2.87 7.32 9.84
N SER A 154 -3.96 6.60 10.15
CA SER A 154 -4.76 6.78 11.35
C SER A 154 -4.21 5.88 12.46
N PRO A 155 -3.40 6.41 13.42
CA PRO A 155 -2.75 5.55 14.42
C PRO A 155 -3.75 4.80 15.30
N GLU A 156 -4.92 5.40 15.56
CA GLU A 156 -5.99 4.82 16.37
C GLU A 156 -6.66 3.60 15.72
N LYS A 157 -6.62 3.53 14.37
CA LYS A 157 -7.19 2.41 13.59
C LYS A 157 -6.14 1.43 13.12
N SER A 158 -4.87 1.83 13.12
CA SER A 158 -3.77 1.00 12.61
C SER A 158 -3.15 0.15 13.72
N LYS A 159 -3.07 -1.18 13.51
CA LYS A 159 -2.64 -2.13 14.53
C LYS A 159 -2.07 -3.42 13.94
N VAL A 160 -1.36 -4.16 14.79
CA VAL A 160 -0.99 -5.55 14.51
C VAL A 160 -1.93 -6.47 15.28
N VAL A 161 -2.65 -7.33 14.57
CA VAL A 161 -3.66 -8.24 15.11
C VAL A 161 -3.13 -9.67 15.13
N ASN A 162 -3.34 -10.39 16.24
CA ASN A 162 -3.10 -11.83 16.33
C ASN A 162 -4.38 -12.58 15.95
N LEU A 163 -4.42 -13.16 14.76
CA LEU A 163 -5.58 -13.83 14.18
C LEU A 163 -5.98 -15.14 14.92
N LYS A 164 -5.12 -15.65 15.79
CA LYS A 164 -5.49 -16.81 16.66
C LYS A 164 -6.32 -16.40 17.86
N LYS A 165 -6.26 -15.12 18.25
CA LYS A 165 -6.92 -14.62 19.47
C LYS A 165 -8.04 -13.64 19.16
N ASN A 166 -7.92 -12.91 18.05
CA ASN A 166 -8.83 -11.84 17.67
C ASN A 166 -9.18 -11.95 16.18
N SER A 167 -10.43 -11.63 15.85
CA SER A 167 -10.83 -11.42 14.47
C SER A 167 -10.26 -10.11 13.93
N SER A 168 -10.02 -10.05 12.64
CA SER A 168 -9.69 -8.79 11.92
C SER A 168 -10.75 -8.57 10.86
N ASP A 169 -11.43 -7.44 10.94
CA ASP A 169 -12.45 -7.07 9.98
C ASP A 169 -11.80 -6.67 8.65
N PHE A 170 -12.24 -7.27 7.56
CA PHE A 170 -11.82 -6.90 6.22
C PHE A 170 -13.06 -6.89 5.31
N LEU A 171 -13.33 -5.77 4.68
CA LEU A 171 -14.51 -5.56 3.82
C LEU A 171 -15.84 -5.86 4.53
N GLY A 172 -15.92 -5.59 5.84
CA GLY A 172 -17.12 -5.88 6.64
C GLY A 172 -17.32 -7.36 6.98
N ILE A 173 -16.34 -8.22 6.68
CA ILE A 173 -16.35 -9.64 7.03
C ILE A 173 -15.41 -9.86 8.22
N GLN A 174 -15.97 -10.38 9.32
CA GLN A 174 -15.18 -10.84 10.47
C GLN A 174 -14.71 -12.28 10.22
N ASN A 175 -13.40 -12.49 10.25
CA ASN A 175 -12.76 -13.81 10.22
C ASN A 175 -12.27 -14.22 11.60
#